data_a98ab3037b83f8e33b1dddf0336cef7a
#
_entry.id   a98ab3037b83f8e33b1dddf0336cef7a
#
_cell.length_a   1.000
_cell.length_b   1.000
_cell.length_c   1.000
_cell.angle_alpha   90.00
_cell.angle_beta   90.00
_cell.angle_gamma   90.00
#
_symmetry.space_group_name_H-M   'P 1'
#
loop_
_entity.id
_entity.type
_entity.pdbx_description
1 polymer ?
#
loop_
_entity_poly.entity_id
_entity_poly.type
_entity_poly.pdbx_seq_one_letter_code
_entity_poly.pdbx_strand_id
1 'polypeptide(L)'
;MCKAERTTVEEKKRRVWGALLLLFSFLFLFSFQSFQGHAEERAATKEELTGVKKGSTTAYIWEKEDSAWKLLYLDVKSKSWKYAKERWVQIGERFYYFNAEGKMAEGWFNEDSHWFFAQYDNKEQNSDTAGVVLTGWASIPDDNGKFHTFYFEKDEQGRPRGMVQAEGETNISYLIEGKNYYFDALGYADKKLISFDVTKYPRSRV
;
A
#
# COMPACT_ATOMS: atom_id res chain seq x y z
N MET A 1 6.40 70.57 -41.11
CA MET A 1 7.31 69.38 -40.93
C MET A 1 7.36 68.97 -39.49
N CYS A 2 6.27 68.48 -38.92
CA CYS A 2 6.24 68.10 -37.50
C CYS A 2 5.22 66.93 -37.16
N LYS A 3 4.97 66.05 -38.13
CA LYS A 3 4.05 64.91 -37.95
C LYS A 3 4.67 63.49 -38.06
N ALA A 4 5.92 63.41 -38.51
CA ALA A 4 6.58 62.13 -38.76
C ALA A 4 7.35 61.55 -37.53
N GLU A 5 7.78 62.40 -36.60
CA GLU A 5 8.57 61.94 -35.44
C GLU A 5 7.73 61.43 -34.26
N ARG A 6 6.44 61.77 -34.17
CA ARG A 6 5.59 61.28 -33.09
C ARG A 6 5.14 59.83 -33.26
N THR A 7 5.05 59.36 -34.48
CA THR A 7 4.63 57.98 -34.78
C THR A 7 5.69 56.93 -34.45
N THR A 8 6.96 57.26 -34.58
CA THR A 8 8.07 56.29 -34.30
C THR A 8 8.32 56.06 -32.82
N VAL A 9 8.04 57.05 -31.98
CA VAL A 9 8.23 56.91 -30.53
C VAL A 9 7.08 56.09 -29.89
N GLU A 10 5.84 56.24 -30.39
CA GLU A 10 4.70 55.43 -29.92
C GLU A 10 4.77 53.97 -30.39
N GLU A 11 5.21 53.71 -31.62
CA GLU A 11 5.42 52.34 -32.09
C GLU A 11 6.56 51.64 -31.35
N LYS A 12 7.63 52.35 -31.02
CA LYS A 12 8.72 51.81 -30.23
C LYS A 12 8.27 51.47 -28.78
N LYS A 13 7.45 52.34 -28.18
CA LYS A 13 6.84 52.07 -26.87
C LYS A 13 5.89 50.86 -26.90
N ARG A 14 5.03 50.74 -27.91
CA ARG A 14 4.13 49.58 -28.06
C ARG A 14 4.88 48.28 -28.26
N ARG A 15 5.99 48.27 -29.02
CA ARG A 15 6.84 47.06 -29.21
C ARG A 15 7.56 46.67 -27.93
N VAL A 16 8.03 47.60 -27.12
CA VAL A 16 8.69 47.34 -25.84
C VAL A 16 7.69 46.84 -24.81
N TRP A 17 6.47 47.39 -24.77
CA TRP A 17 5.43 46.92 -23.86
C TRP A 17 4.85 45.57 -24.27
N GLY A 18 4.73 45.29 -25.57
CA GLY A 18 4.34 43.96 -26.07
C GLY A 18 5.36 42.88 -25.76
N ALA A 19 6.64 43.18 -25.89
CA ALA A 19 7.74 42.26 -25.53
C ALA A 19 7.83 42.04 -24.01
N LEU A 20 7.57 43.09 -23.20
CA LEU A 20 7.55 42.96 -21.75
C LEU A 20 6.35 42.11 -21.25
N LEU A 21 5.17 42.28 -21.87
CA LEU A 21 3.98 41.47 -21.54
C LEU A 21 4.16 40.01 -21.96
N LEU A 22 4.82 39.71 -23.06
CA LEU A 22 5.12 38.35 -23.48
C LEU A 22 6.19 37.70 -22.58
N LEU A 23 7.18 38.45 -22.11
CA LEU A 23 8.17 37.96 -21.15
C LEU A 23 7.55 37.71 -19.77
N PHE A 24 6.61 38.54 -19.31
CA PHE A 24 5.87 38.32 -18.07
C PHE A 24 4.90 37.15 -18.17
N SER A 25 4.25 36.94 -19.34
CA SER A 25 3.38 35.75 -19.52
C SER A 25 4.16 34.44 -19.59
N PHE A 26 5.39 34.51 -20.16
CA PHE A 26 6.28 33.33 -20.19
C PHE A 26 6.87 33.00 -18.81
N LEU A 27 7.19 34.01 -18.01
CA LEU A 27 7.63 33.82 -16.61
C LEU A 27 6.48 33.37 -15.69
N PHE A 28 5.20 33.75 -16.00
CA PHE A 28 4.05 33.32 -15.22
C PHE A 28 3.57 31.91 -15.58
N LEU A 29 3.87 31.43 -16.80
CA LEU A 29 3.59 30.06 -17.21
C LEU A 29 4.59 29.02 -16.62
N PHE A 30 5.77 29.49 -16.21
CA PHE A 30 6.77 28.63 -15.55
C PHE A 30 6.61 28.55 -14.04
N SER A 31 5.75 29.37 -13.42
CA SER A 31 5.56 29.38 -11.96
C SER A 31 4.29 28.67 -11.48
N PHE A 32 3.54 28.00 -12.36
CA PHE A 32 2.42 27.13 -12.00
C PHE A 32 2.66 25.68 -12.42
N GLN A 33 3.90 25.23 -12.36
CA GLN A 33 4.09 23.83 -12.02
C GLN A 33 3.74 23.74 -10.54
N SER A 34 2.52 23.29 -10.27
CA SER A 34 2.19 22.72 -8.98
C SER A 34 3.28 21.69 -8.70
N PHE A 35 4.17 22.03 -7.80
CA PHE A 35 5.10 21.09 -7.19
C PHE A 35 4.22 20.14 -6.38
N GLN A 36 3.56 19.21 -7.06
CA GLN A 36 3.16 17.95 -6.46
C GLN A 36 4.50 17.25 -6.24
N GLY A 37 5.12 17.58 -5.12
CA GLY A 37 6.33 16.92 -4.70
C GLY A 37 6.00 15.47 -4.37
N HIS A 38 6.05 14.63 -5.40
CA HIS A 38 6.21 13.21 -5.15
C HIS A 38 7.52 13.07 -4.39
N ALA A 39 7.48 12.41 -3.26
CA ALA A 39 8.70 12.08 -2.57
C ALA A 39 9.51 11.15 -3.49
N GLU A 40 10.78 11.44 -3.69
CA GLU A 40 11.64 10.71 -4.62
C GLU A 40 12.63 9.83 -3.85
N GLU A 41 13.03 8.72 -4.47
CA GLU A 41 14.16 7.94 -4.00
C GLU A 41 15.41 8.81 -4.05
N ARG A 42 16.01 9.09 -2.90
CA ARG A 42 17.16 10.00 -2.78
C ARG A 42 18.05 9.66 -1.59
N ALA A 43 19.26 10.21 -1.58
CA ALA A 43 20.11 10.15 -0.39
C ALA A 43 19.45 10.85 0.81
N ALA A 44 19.56 10.24 1.99
CA ALA A 44 19.09 10.84 3.21
C ALA A 44 20.07 11.88 3.74
N THR A 45 19.56 12.97 4.30
CA THR A 45 20.40 13.97 4.96
C THR A 45 20.90 13.47 6.32
N LYS A 46 21.93 14.11 6.84
CA LYS A 46 22.46 13.80 8.18
C LYS A 46 21.43 14.08 9.28
N GLU A 47 20.64 15.13 9.12
CA GLU A 47 19.58 15.56 10.01
C GLU A 47 18.46 14.52 10.06
N GLU A 48 18.02 14.01 8.92
CA GLU A 48 17.00 12.94 8.80
C GLU A 48 17.48 11.67 9.51
N LEU A 49 18.69 11.22 9.23
CA LEU A 49 19.28 10.03 9.88
C LEU A 49 19.41 10.18 11.37
N THR A 50 19.78 11.38 11.84
CA THR A 50 19.90 11.68 13.27
C THR A 50 18.53 11.76 13.91
N GLY A 51 17.55 12.38 13.23
CA GLY A 51 16.18 12.53 13.69
C GLY A 51 15.50 11.17 13.86
N VAL A 52 15.63 10.27 12.90
CA VAL A 52 15.08 8.91 13.01
C VAL A 52 15.69 8.14 14.19
N LYS A 53 17.00 8.19 14.38
CA LYS A 53 17.67 7.56 15.52
C LYS A 53 17.20 8.10 16.87
N LYS A 54 16.83 9.37 16.95
CA LYS A 54 16.29 10.02 18.14
C LYS A 54 14.77 9.90 18.28
N GLY A 55 14.09 9.29 17.29
CA GLY A 55 12.64 9.20 17.26
C GLY A 55 11.92 10.53 16.96
N SER A 56 12.64 11.56 16.51
CA SER A 56 12.07 12.88 16.18
C SER A 56 11.68 13.04 14.70
N THR A 57 12.04 12.08 13.85
CA THR A 57 11.71 12.06 12.41
C THR A 57 11.02 10.74 12.05
N THR A 58 9.91 10.83 11.34
CA THR A 58 9.21 9.65 10.81
C THR A 58 10.09 8.94 9.78
N ALA A 59 10.20 7.61 9.91
CA ALA A 59 11.04 6.80 9.04
C ALA A 59 10.34 6.36 7.75
N TYR A 60 9.12 6.78 7.51
CA TYR A 60 8.33 6.43 6.32
C TYR A 60 7.32 7.52 5.98
N ILE A 61 6.92 7.56 4.70
CA ILE A 61 5.94 8.48 4.13
C ILE A 61 4.99 7.66 3.25
N TRP A 62 3.70 7.81 3.47
CA TRP A 62 2.67 7.25 2.60
C TRP A 62 2.36 8.23 1.48
N GLU A 63 2.28 7.71 0.27
CA GLU A 63 1.92 8.45 -0.93
C GLU A 63 0.83 7.73 -1.70
N LYS A 64 -0.06 8.48 -2.34
CA LYS A 64 -1.09 7.94 -3.22
C LYS A 64 -0.85 8.45 -4.63
N GLU A 65 -0.57 7.53 -5.55
CA GLU A 65 -0.36 7.80 -6.96
C GLU A 65 -1.29 6.92 -7.80
N ASP A 66 -2.03 7.51 -8.73
CA ASP A 66 -2.96 6.80 -9.62
C ASP A 66 -3.89 5.82 -8.89
N SER A 67 -4.44 6.22 -7.75
CA SER A 67 -5.29 5.41 -6.87
C SER A 67 -4.56 4.30 -6.09
N ALA A 68 -3.28 4.07 -6.29
CA ALA A 68 -2.49 3.10 -5.54
C ALA A 68 -1.68 3.77 -4.42
N TRP A 69 -1.63 3.13 -3.27
CA TRP A 69 -0.77 3.55 -2.18
C TRP A 69 0.65 3.03 -2.37
N LYS A 70 1.63 3.87 -2.11
CA LYS A 70 3.06 3.58 -2.07
C LYS A 70 3.63 3.97 -0.72
N LEU A 71 4.73 3.36 -0.33
CA LEU A 71 5.45 3.67 0.89
C LEU A 71 6.90 4.00 0.57
N LEU A 72 7.28 5.23 0.85
CA LEU A 72 8.68 5.66 0.86
C LEU A 72 9.22 5.49 2.29
N TYR A 73 10.33 4.76 2.47
CA TYR A 73 10.93 4.53 3.78
C TYR A 73 12.41 4.89 3.80
N LEU A 74 12.90 5.29 4.97
CA LEU A 74 14.32 5.59 5.18
C LEU A 74 15.09 4.31 5.48
N ASP A 75 15.87 3.86 4.52
CA ASP A 75 16.84 2.78 4.71
C ASP A 75 18.11 3.33 5.38
N VAL A 76 18.21 3.11 6.68
CA VAL A 76 19.33 3.61 7.49
C VAL A 76 20.67 2.99 7.09
N LYS A 77 20.66 1.74 6.56
CA LYS A 77 21.88 1.05 6.12
C LYS A 77 22.47 1.70 4.88
N SER A 78 21.66 1.92 3.86
CA SER A 78 22.08 2.59 2.62
C SER A 78 22.05 4.12 2.73
N LYS A 79 21.52 4.68 3.83
CA LYS A 79 21.36 6.12 4.06
C LYS A 79 20.57 6.79 2.94
N SER A 80 19.48 6.16 2.51
CA SER A 80 18.66 6.66 1.42
C SER A 80 17.18 6.39 1.65
N TRP A 81 16.35 7.25 1.08
CA TRP A 81 14.92 7.04 0.95
C TRP A 81 14.66 6.12 -0.25
N LYS A 82 13.81 5.12 -0.06
CA LYS A 82 13.47 4.11 -1.07
C LYS A 82 12.01 3.74 -1.00
N TYR A 83 11.40 3.45 -2.15
CA TYR A 83 10.09 2.82 -2.17
C TYR A 83 10.15 1.36 -1.72
N ALA A 84 9.14 0.96 -0.96
CA ALA A 84 8.93 -0.45 -0.66
C ALA A 84 8.50 -1.16 -1.96
N LYS A 85 9.26 -2.16 -2.40
CA LYS A 85 9.00 -2.98 -3.59
C LYS A 85 9.28 -4.43 -3.28
N GLU A 86 8.45 -5.36 -3.75
CA GLU A 86 8.56 -6.80 -3.54
C GLU A 86 8.89 -7.14 -2.09
N ARG A 87 8.09 -6.59 -1.16
CA ARG A 87 8.38 -6.79 0.26
C ARG A 87 7.20 -6.62 1.19
N TRP A 88 7.32 -7.31 2.29
CA TRP A 88 6.52 -7.09 3.47
C TRP A 88 7.01 -5.91 4.28
N VAL A 89 6.10 -5.11 4.80
CA VAL A 89 6.38 -4.01 5.72
C VAL A 89 5.49 -4.14 6.95
N GLN A 90 6.09 -4.03 8.11
CA GLN A 90 5.37 -3.97 9.39
C GLN A 90 5.38 -2.53 9.92
N ILE A 91 4.19 -2.01 10.22
CA ILE A 91 4.01 -0.70 10.86
C ILE A 91 3.12 -0.90 12.08
N GLY A 92 3.72 -0.83 13.28
CA GLY A 92 3.04 -1.24 14.51
C GLY A 92 2.70 -2.74 14.48
N GLU A 93 1.43 -3.05 14.69
CA GLU A 93 0.90 -4.43 14.64
C GLU A 93 0.35 -4.82 13.27
N ARG A 94 0.43 -3.92 12.27
CA ARG A 94 -0.15 -4.09 10.93
C ARG A 94 0.91 -4.52 9.94
N PHE A 95 0.55 -5.40 9.02
CA PHE A 95 1.40 -5.88 7.94
C PHE A 95 0.83 -5.46 6.60
N TYR A 96 1.72 -5.06 5.71
CA TYR A 96 1.44 -4.59 4.34
C TYR A 96 2.36 -5.32 3.38
N TYR A 97 1.90 -5.54 2.16
CA TYR A 97 2.73 -6.06 1.07
C TYR A 97 2.77 -5.06 -0.07
N PHE A 98 3.95 -4.87 -0.66
CA PHE A 98 4.16 -4.01 -1.83
C PHE A 98 4.69 -4.86 -2.97
N ASN A 99 4.05 -4.77 -4.14
CA ASN A 99 4.45 -5.52 -5.32
C ASN A 99 5.72 -4.94 -6.00
N ALA A 100 6.12 -5.48 -7.15
CA ALA A 100 7.31 -5.07 -7.90
C ALA A 100 7.27 -3.59 -8.35
N GLU A 101 6.07 -3.07 -8.64
CA GLU A 101 5.86 -1.67 -9.00
C GLU A 101 5.84 -0.73 -7.78
N GLY A 102 5.94 -1.29 -6.57
CA GLY A 102 5.86 -0.54 -5.31
C GLY A 102 4.44 -0.16 -4.92
N LYS A 103 3.42 -0.76 -5.53
CA LYS A 103 2.02 -0.56 -5.17
C LYS A 103 1.65 -1.45 -3.99
N MET A 104 0.99 -0.87 -3.00
CA MET A 104 0.43 -1.61 -1.87
C MET A 104 -0.62 -2.60 -2.35
N ALA A 105 -0.57 -3.83 -1.88
CA ALA A 105 -1.57 -4.84 -2.18
C ALA A 105 -2.93 -4.47 -1.54
N GLU A 106 -3.99 -4.68 -2.30
CA GLU A 106 -5.39 -4.61 -1.87
C GLU A 106 -6.15 -5.80 -2.46
N GLY A 107 -7.07 -6.38 -1.70
CA GLY A 107 -7.77 -7.60 -2.09
C GLY A 107 -6.89 -8.84 -2.05
N TRP A 108 -7.22 -9.81 -2.89
CA TRP A 108 -6.48 -11.06 -3.00
C TRP A 108 -5.15 -10.90 -3.71
N PHE A 109 -4.07 -11.45 -3.15
CA PHE A 109 -2.77 -11.53 -3.79
C PHE A 109 -2.05 -12.83 -3.39
N ASN A 110 -1.11 -13.26 -4.22
CA ASN A 110 -0.28 -14.46 -3.99
C ASN A 110 1.17 -14.03 -3.82
N GLU A 111 1.82 -14.57 -2.81
CA GLU A 111 3.25 -14.40 -2.55
C GLU A 111 3.83 -15.71 -2.03
N ASP A 112 4.95 -16.14 -2.58
CA ASP A 112 5.61 -17.41 -2.23
C ASP A 112 4.63 -18.62 -2.23
N SER A 113 3.74 -18.68 -3.23
CA SER A 113 2.70 -19.73 -3.39
C SER A 113 1.62 -19.76 -2.31
N HIS A 114 1.53 -18.73 -1.47
CA HIS A 114 0.48 -18.56 -0.46
C HIS A 114 -0.47 -17.44 -0.85
N TRP A 115 -1.76 -17.65 -0.59
CA TRP A 115 -2.78 -16.63 -0.80
C TRP A 115 -2.97 -15.78 0.45
N PHE A 116 -3.08 -14.47 0.24
CA PHE A 116 -3.32 -13.46 1.26
C PHE A 116 -4.48 -12.56 0.84
N PHE A 117 -5.03 -11.85 1.79
CA PHE A 117 -6.01 -10.81 1.54
C PHE A 117 -5.65 -9.55 2.30
N ALA A 118 -5.50 -8.45 1.58
CA ALA A 118 -5.31 -7.11 2.13
C ALA A 118 -6.61 -6.31 2.04
N GLN A 119 -6.94 -5.55 3.08
CA GLN A 119 -8.17 -4.78 3.13
C GLN A 119 -8.17 -3.69 2.06
N TYR A 120 -9.32 -3.50 1.39
CA TYR A 120 -9.50 -2.44 0.41
C TYR A 120 -9.50 -1.05 1.05
N ASP A 121 -9.03 -0.04 0.30
CA ASP A 121 -9.21 1.37 0.63
C ASP A 121 -10.70 1.75 0.49
N ASN A 122 -11.46 1.49 1.53
CA ASN A 122 -12.87 1.85 1.56
C ASN A 122 -13.03 3.29 2.07
N LYS A 123 -13.18 4.22 1.15
CA LYS A 123 -13.34 5.65 1.43
C LYS A 123 -14.55 5.98 2.31
N GLU A 124 -15.56 5.10 2.34
CA GLU A 124 -16.79 5.29 3.12
C GLU A 124 -16.67 4.81 4.58
N GLN A 125 -15.71 3.93 4.88
CA GLN A 125 -15.58 3.28 6.19
C GLN A 125 -14.35 3.69 6.99
N ASN A 126 -13.76 4.84 6.72
CA ASN A 126 -12.55 5.28 7.41
C ASN A 126 -11.32 4.43 7.04
N SER A 127 -10.54 4.87 6.07
CA SER A 127 -9.43 4.18 5.40
C SER A 127 -8.24 3.74 6.27
N ASP A 128 -8.41 3.74 7.59
CA ASP A 128 -7.33 3.44 8.54
C ASP A 128 -6.82 1.99 8.46
N THR A 129 -7.53 1.13 7.73
CA THR A 129 -7.19 -0.29 7.54
C THR A 129 -6.84 -0.65 6.09
N ALA A 130 -6.83 0.31 5.17
CA ALA A 130 -6.46 0.06 3.77
C ALA A 130 -5.11 -0.66 3.67
N GLY A 131 -5.03 -1.71 2.86
CA GLY A 131 -3.83 -2.51 2.65
C GLY A 131 -3.38 -3.37 3.83
N VAL A 132 -4.07 -3.34 4.97
CA VAL A 132 -3.73 -4.20 6.11
C VAL A 132 -4.03 -5.66 5.75
N VAL A 133 -3.00 -6.51 5.79
CA VAL A 133 -3.14 -7.93 5.49
C VAL A 133 -3.82 -8.64 6.64
N LEU A 134 -4.85 -9.42 6.32
CA LEU A 134 -5.65 -10.14 7.31
C LEU A 134 -4.90 -11.31 7.91
N THR A 135 -5.15 -11.55 9.18
CA THR A 135 -4.77 -12.77 9.92
C THR A 135 -5.94 -13.24 10.79
N GLY A 136 -6.01 -14.55 11.05
CA GLY A 136 -7.12 -15.16 11.78
C GLY A 136 -8.36 -15.36 10.91
N TRP A 137 -9.52 -15.42 11.54
CA TRP A 137 -10.79 -15.63 10.86
C TRP A 137 -11.25 -14.38 10.12
N ALA A 138 -11.67 -14.56 8.86
CA ALA A 138 -12.22 -13.49 8.03
C ALA A 138 -13.44 -13.98 7.24
N SER A 139 -14.38 -13.07 6.99
CA SER A 139 -15.54 -13.29 6.12
C SER A 139 -15.42 -12.36 4.94
N ILE A 140 -15.21 -12.92 3.75
CA ILE A 140 -14.91 -12.17 2.53
C ILE A 140 -15.96 -12.54 1.47
N PRO A 141 -16.58 -11.55 0.79
CA PRO A 141 -17.54 -11.84 -0.27
C PRO A 141 -16.84 -12.31 -1.55
N ASP A 142 -17.49 -13.22 -2.27
CA ASP A 142 -17.15 -13.52 -3.66
C ASP A 142 -17.70 -12.46 -4.63
N ASP A 143 -17.46 -12.63 -5.93
CA ASP A 143 -17.92 -11.72 -6.99
C ASP A 143 -19.45 -11.60 -7.08
N ASN A 144 -20.19 -12.54 -6.50
CA ASN A 144 -21.65 -12.53 -6.42
C ASN A 144 -22.16 -11.90 -5.12
N GLY A 145 -21.25 -11.43 -4.25
CA GLY A 145 -21.58 -10.87 -2.95
C GLY A 145 -21.88 -11.90 -1.88
N LYS A 146 -21.68 -13.20 -2.13
CA LYS A 146 -21.85 -14.25 -1.14
C LYS A 146 -20.62 -14.34 -0.26
N PHE A 147 -20.82 -14.23 1.06
CA PHE A 147 -19.73 -14.31 2.03
C PHE A 147 -19.28 -15.75 2.25
N HIS A 148 -17.96 -15.93 2.24
CA HIS A 148 -17.26 -17.15 2.59
C HIS A 148 -16.35 -16.91 3.78
N THR A 149 -16.14 -17.93 4.60
CA THR A 149 -15.29 -17.86 5.79
C THR A 149 -13.93 -18.45 5.48
N PHE A 150 -12.88 -17.70 5.82
CA PHE A 150 -11.48 -18.06 5.62
C PHE A 150 -10.72 -18.01 6.95
N TYR A 151 -9.59 -18.67 6.99
CA TYR A 151 -8.62 -18.50 8.07
C TYR A 151 -7.24 -18.20 7.49
N PHE A 152 -6.66 -17.08 7.92
CA PHE A 152 -5.32 -16.66 7.55
C PHE A 152 -4.36 -16.93 8.69
N GLU A 153 -3.37 -17.76 8.43
CA GLU A 153 -2.37 -18.16 9.42
C GLU A 153 -1.45 -17.01 9.77
N LYS A 154 -0.93 -17.02 10.99
CA LYS A 154 0.14 -16.13 11.43
C LYS A 154 1.15 -16.92 12.27
N ASP A 155 2.40 -16.47 12.25
CA ASP A 155 3.43 -17.03 13.12
C ASP A 155 3.33 -16.47 14.56
N GLU A 156 4.25 -16.91 15.42
CA GLU A 156 4.34 -16.47 16.82
C GLU A 156 4.58 -14.96 16.98
N GLN A 157 5.18 -14.31 15.96
CA GLN A 157 5.40 -12.86 15.91
C GLN A 157 4.21 -12.11 15.29
N GLY A 158 3.11 -12.81 14.96
CA GLY A 158 1.92 -12.23 14.33
C GLY A 158 2.04 -11.98 12.83
N ARG A 159 3.13 -12.40 12.18
CA ARG A 159 3.35 -12.18 10.74
C ARG A 159 2.44 -13.08 9.92
N PRO A 160 1.79 -12.57 8.85
CA PRO A 160 0.94 -13.35 7.97
C PRO A 160 1.71 -14.52 7.33
N ARG A 161 1.07 -15.69 7.30
CA ARG A 161 1.59 -16.92 6.68
C ARG A 161 0.76 -17.39 5.50
N GLY A 162 -0.40 -16.77 5.29
CA GLY A 162 -1.28 -17.06 4.19
C GLY A 162 -2.58 -17.74 4.60
N MET A 163 -3.43 -17.93 3.62
CA MET A 163 -4.72 -18.60 3.76
C MET A 163 -4.53 -20.10 3.92
N VAL A 164 -5.24 -20.69 4.88
CA VAL A 164 -5.35 -22.15 5.00
C VAL A 164 -6.27 -22.68 3.90
N GLN A 165 -5.76 -23.57 3.07
CA GLN A 165 -6.49 -24.21 1.96
C GLN A 165 -6.02 -25.64 1.76
N ALA A 166 -6.86 -26.47 1.15
CA ALA A 166 -6.46 -27.82 0.75
C ALA A 166 -5.59 -27.79 -0.52
N GLU A 167 -4.64 -28.71 -0.60
CA GLU A 167 -3.93 -28.98 -1.84
C GLU A 167 -4.69 -30.09 -2.61
N GLY A 168 -5.24 -29.74 -3.79
CA GLY A 168 -6.03 -30.65 -4.60
C GLY A 168 -7.51 -30.72 -4.23
N GLU A 169 -8.17 -31.86 -4.54
CA GLU A 169 -9.65 -31.99 -4.42
C GLU A 169 -10.14 -32.39 -3.03
N THR A 170 -9.24 -32.78 -2.14
CA THR A 170 -9.60 -33.33 -0.82
C THR A 170 -9.49 -32.22 0.25
N ASN A 171 -10.57 -32.01 0.99
CA ASN A 171 -10.58 -31.08 2.11
C ASN A 171 -9.56 -31.47 3.17
N ILE A 172 -8.86 -30.48 3.73
CA ILE A 172 -7.92 -30.69 4.83
C ILE A 172 -8.57 -30.35 6.18
N SER A 173 -8.15 -31.08 7.22
CA SER A 173 -8.47 -30.74 8.61
C SER A 173 -7.34 -29.92 9.21
N TYR A 174 -7.66 -28.74 9.76
CA TYR A 174 -6.71 -27.82 10.36
C TYR A 174 -7.11 -27.48 11.80
N LEU A 175 -6.14 -27.58 12.73
CA LEU A 175 -6.37 -27.34 14.15
C LEU A 175 -6.19 -25.85 14.49
N ILE A 176 -7.26 -25.18 14.91
CA ILE A 176 -7.26 -23.78 15.31
C ILE A 176 -7.83 -23.70 16.73
N GLU A 177 -7.06 -23.16 17.67
CA GLU A 177 -7.48 -22.98 19.07
C GLU A 177 -8.10 -24.26 19.72
N GLY A 178 -7.49 -25.43 19.44
CA GLY A 178 -7.93 -26.70 19.96
C GLY A 178 -9.14 -27.33 19.28
N LYS A 179 -9.64 -26.76 18.18
CA LYS A 179 -10.75 -27.28 17.38
C LYS A 179 -10.30 -27.56 15.96
N ASN A 180 -10.78 -28.67 15.38
CA ASN A 180 -10.53 -28.98 13.98
C ASN A 180 -11.56 -28.31 13.08
N TYR A 181 -11.08 -27.67 12.04
CA TYR A 181 -11.87 -27.05 10.97
C TYR A 181 -11.48 -27.69 9.65
N TYR A 182 -12.42 -27.76 8.70
CA TYR A 182 -12.16 -28.30 7.37
C TYR A 182 -12.15 -27.17 6.36
N PHE A 183 -11.16 -27.20 5.48
CA PHE A 183 -11.01 -26.21 4.40
C PHE A 183 -10.94 -26.94 3.06
N ASP A 184 -11.60 -26.38 2.06
CA ASP A 184 -11.50 -26.87 0.68
C ASP A 184 -10.31 -26.23 -0.07
N ALA A 185 -10.18 -26.55 -1.35
CA ALA A 185 -9.11 -26.04 -2.21
C ALA A 185 -9.23 -24.51 -2.47
N LEU A 186 -10.40 -23.91 -2.24
CA LEU A 186 -10.62 -22.47 -2.32
C LEU A 186 -10.38 -21.76 -0.97
N GLY A 187 -10.04 -22.54 0.07
CA GLY A 187 -9.86 -22.02 1.42
C GLY A 187 -11.17 -21.76 2.17
N TYR A 188 -12.31 -22.22 1.63
CA TYR A 188 -13.58 -22.05 2.33
C TYR A 188 -13.66 -23.00 3.53
N ALA A 189 -13.88 -22.43 4.71
CA ALA A 189 -14.16 -23.22 5.88
C ALA A 189 -15.55 -23.86 5.77
N ASP A 190 -15.63 -25.20 5.94
CA ASP A 190 -16.92 -25.89 6.02
C ASP A 190 -17.66 -25.43 7.27
N LYS A 191 -18.89 -24.93 7.09
CA LYS A 191 -19.77 -24.52 8.18
C LYS A 191 -20.37 -25.69 8.94
N LYS A 192 -20.30 -26.90 8.41
CA LYS A 192 -20.69 -28.14 9.11
C LYS A 192 -19.57 -28.65 10.01
N LEU A 193 -19.18 -27.83 10.94
CA LEU A 193 -18.14 -28.12 11.88
C LEU A 193 -18.51 -29.35 12.74
N ILE A 194 -17.81 -30.45 12.54
CA ILE A 194 -17.63 -31.45 13.57
C ILE A 194 -16.40 -30.95 14.35
N SER A 195 -16.63 -30.14 15.38
CA SER A 195 -15.55 -29.76 16.30
C SER A 195 -15.23 -30.96 17.20
N PHE A 196 -14.08 -31.60 16.98
CA PHE A 196 -13.55 -32.57 17.96
C PHE A 196 -12.68 -31.79 18.95
N ASP A 197 -13.03 -31.88 20.19
CA ASP A 197 -12.14 -31.49 21.29
C ASP A 197 -11.03 -32.55 21.39
N VAL A 198 -9.86 -32.26 20.82
CA VAL A 198 -8.71 -33.18 20.80
C VAL A 198 -8.22 -33.57 22.21
N THR A 199 -8.59 -32.82 23.24
CA THR A 199 -8.26 -33.16 24.62
C THR A 199 -9.16 -34.28 25.15
N LYS A 200 -10.38 -34.37 24.62
CA LYS A 200 -11.36 -35.41 24.93
C LYS A 200 -11.21 -36.67 24.08
N TYR A 201 -10.71 -36.55 22.87
CA TYR A 201 -10.59 -37.63 21.90
C TYR A 201 -9.14 -37.69 21.37
N PRO A 202 -8.18 -38.17 22.21
CA PRO A 202 -6.80 -38.31 21.77
C PRO A 202 -6.74 -39.28 20.57
N ARG A 203 -5.90 -38.94 19.56
CA ARG A 203 -5.69 -39.81 18.38
C ARG A 203 -5.36 -41.22 18.85
N SER A 204 -6.18 -42.20 18.47
CA SER A 204 -5.77 -43.60 18.53
C SER A 204 -4.57 -43.79 17.60
N ARG A 205 -3.42 -44.22 18.14
CA ARG A 205 -2.29 -44.63 17.31
C ARG A 205 -2.75 -45.88 16.53
N VAL A 206 -2.78 -45.76 15.22
CA VAL A 206 -2.86 -46.88 14.29
C VAL A 206 -1.45 -47.44 14.13
#